data_06ad9da93bd00b313ea4c5451a52e512
#
_entry.id   06ad9da93bd00b313ea4c5451a52e512
#
_cell.length_a   1.000
_cell.length_b   1.000
_cell.length_c   1.000
_cell.angle_alpha   90.00
_cell.angle_beta   90.00
_cell.angle_gamma   90.00
#
_symmetry.space_group_name_H-M   'P 1'
#
loop_
_entity.id
_entity.type
_entity.pdbx_description
1 polymer ?
#
loop_
_entity_poly.entity_id
_entity_poly.type
_entity_poly.pdbx_seq_one_letter_code
_entity_poly.pdbx_strand_id
1 'polypeptide(L)'
;MQKMRTLGEFIVEKQHDFPHASGELSSLLASIRLAAKIVNREINKAGLADIIGASGNDNIQGEEQQKLDLYANEKFKAALEARDQVCGVASEEEDEAVAFSKELNKNAKYVVLMDPLDGSSNIDVNVSVGTIFSIYRRVSPVGTPPTQEDFLQPGNKQVAAGYVIYGSSTMLVYTTGNGVNGFTYDPSLGTFYLSHENMRIPENGKIYSINEGNYIRFPTGVKKYIKFCQENVPEEGRPYTSRYIGSLVADFHRNLLKGGIYLYPSTQSHPNGKLRLLYECNPMAFLIEQAGGLASNGARRIMDIKPTELHQRVPFFVGSKNMVHKVETFLETYPD
;
A
#
# COMPACT_ATOMS: atom_id res chain seq x y z
N MET A 1 -8.42 7.51 -31.83
CA MET A 1 -7.59 6.57 -31.08
C MET A 1 -6.98 7.32 -29.90
N GLN A 2 -7.25 6.91 -28.69
CA GLN A 2 -6.60 7.49 -27.51
C GLN A 2 -5.10 7.17 -27.59
N LYS A 3 -4.23 8.20 -27.49
CA LYS A 3 -2.78 8.02 -27.55
C LYS A 3 -2.38 7.13 -26.36
N MET A 4 -1.90 5.93 -26.63
CA MET A 4 -1.40 5.04 -25.57
C MET A 4 -0.11 5.63 -25.01
N ARG A 5 -0.14 6.07 -23.74
CA ARG A 5 1.02 6.63 -23.04
C ARG A 5 1.59 5.54 -22.12
N THR A 6 2.89 5.30 -22.24
CA THR A 6 3.62 4.44 -21.31
C THR A 6 3.87 5.17 -19.99
N LEU A 7 4.11 4.41 -18.91
CA LEU A 7 4.51 4.98 -17.63
C LEU A 7 5.77 5.88 -17.78
N GLY A 8 6.73 5.49 -18.62
CA GLY A 8 7.93 6.29 -18.86
C GLY A 8 7.63 7.63 -19.49
N GLU A 9 6.79 7.67 -20.54
CA GLU A 9 6.37 8.91 -21.19
C GLU A 9 5.58 9.81 -20.23
N PHE A 10 4.66 9.23 -19.45
CA PHE A 10 3.89 9.97 -18.45
C PHE A 10 4.80 10.62 -17.37
N ILE A 11 5.79 9.89 -16.87
CA ILE A 11 6.75 10.44 -15.90
C ILE A 11 7.53 11.61 -16.49
N VAL A 12 7.96 11.52 -17.75
CA VAL A 12 8.68 12.60 -18.45
C VAL A 12 7.76 13.81 -18.65
N GLU A 13 6.53 13.60 -19.10
CA GLU A 13 5.54 14.68 -19.27
C GLU A 13 5.27 15.41 -17.94
N LYS A 14 5.18 14.67 -16.84
CA LYS A 14 4.90 15.21 -15.50
C LYS A 14 6.10 15.78 -14.77
N GLN A 15 7.33 15.65 -15.30
CA GLN A 15 8.52 16.27 -14.68
C GLN A 15 8.39 17.78 -14.51
N HIS A 16 7.65 18.45 -15.38
CA HIS A 16 7.41 19.90 -15.30
C HIS A 16 6.55 20.30 -14.09
N ASP A 17 5.76 19.37 -13.53
CA ASP A 17 4.97 19.60 -12.31
C ASP A 17 5.86 19.64 -11.03
N PHE A 18 7.15 19.30 -11.17
CA PHE A 18 8.13 19.23 -10.09
C PHE A 18 9.37 20.08 -10.42
N PRO A 19 9.41 21.37 -10.01
CA PRO A 19 10.48 22.32 -10.35
C PRO A 19 11.91 21.89 -9.99
N HIS A 20 12.04 20.89 -9.10
CA HIS A 20 13.31 20.33 -8.65
C HIS A 20 13.51 18.85 -9.04
N ALA A 21 12.76 18.36 -10.04
CA ALA A 21 12.87 16.99 -10.49
C ALA A 21 14.20 16.76 -11.22
N SER A 22 15.13 16.07 -10.55
CA SER A 22 16.45 15.69 -11.09
C SER A 22 16.44 14.38 -11.90
N GLY A 23 15.26 13.81 -12.18
CA GLY A 23 15.13 12.48 -12.80
C GLY A 23 15.36 11.30 -11.83
N GLU A 24 15.81 11.58 -10.59
CA GLU A 24 16.12 10.55 -9.59
C GLU A 24 14.87 9.74 -9.21
N LEU A 25 13.74 10.42 -8.93
CA LEU A 25 12.49 9.74 -8.61
C LEU A 25 11.97 8.89 -9.78
N SER A 26 12.16 9.39 -11.01
CA SER A 26 11.81 8.64 -12.24
C SER A 26 12.64 7.36 -12.37
N SER A 27 13.93 7.44 -12.05
CA SER A 27 14.83 6.29 -12.04
C SER A 27 14.45 5.28 -10.95
N LEU A 28 14.06 5.76 -9.75
CA LEU A 28 13.59 4.92 -8.65
C LEU A 28 12.29 4.19 -9.03
N LEU A 29 11.31 4.89 -9.59
CA LEU A 29 10.06 4.28 -10.09
C LEU A 29 10.33 3.25 -11.21
N ALA A 30 11.38 3.44 -12.03
CA ALA A 30 11.79 2.45 -13.02
C ALA A 30 12.35 1.17 -12.36
N SER A 31 13.02 1.26 -11.21
CA SER A 31 13.46 0.09 -10.43
C SER A 31 12.28 -0.68 -9.87
N ILE A 32 11.31 0.02 -9.26
CA ILE A 32 10.06 -0.59 -8.75
C ILE A 32 9.31 -1.29 -9.88
N ARG A 33 9.16 -0.63 -11.03
CA ARG A 33 8.53 -1.21 -12.22
C ARG A 33 9.22 -2.48 -12.70
N LEU A 34 10.56 -2.52 -12.67
CA LEU A 34 11.32 -3.70 -13.07
C LEU A 34 11.07 -4.86 -12.10
N ALA A 35 11.17 -4.62 -10.80
CA ALA A 35 10.91 -5.63 -9.78
C ALA A 35 9.47 -6.18 -9.90
N ALA A 36 8.48 -5.29 -10.03
CA ALA A 36 7.08 -5.66 -10.21
C ALA A 36 6.85 -6.59 -11.41
N LYS A 37 7.52 -6.37 -12.54
CA LYS A 37 7.44 -7.27 -13.71
C LYS A 37 8.03 -8.65 -13.43
N ILE A 38 9.14 -8.69 -12.68
CA ILE A 38 9.80 -9.96 -12.32
C ILE A 38 8.88 -10.74 -11.38
N VAL A 39 8.34 -10.10 -10.35
CA VAL A 39 7.40 -10.71 -9.40
C VAL A 39 6.13 -11.17 -10.11
N ASN A 40 5.53 -10.32 -10.97
CA ASN A 40 4.36 -10.67 -11.77
C ASN A 40 4.57 -11.95 -12.61
N ARG A 41 5.75 -12.07 -13.23
CA ARG A 41 6.08 -13.26 -14.02
C ARG A 41 6.06 -14.52 -13.17
N GLU A 42 6.57 -14.46 -11.95
CA GLU A 42 6.60 -15.64 -11.07
C GLU A 42 5.22 -15.93 -10.46
N ILE A 43 4.46 -14.91 -10.05
CA ILE A 43 3.06 -15.09 -9.59
C ILE A 43 2.23 -15.81 -10.66
N ASN A 44 2.37 -15.43 -11.94
CA ASN A 44 1.64 -16.09 -13.04
C ASN A 44 2.09 -17.53 -13.34
N LYS A 45 3.15 -18.00 -12.68
CA LYS A 45 3.62 -19.39 -12.72
C LYS A 45 3.28 -20.16 -11.45
N ALA A 46 2.59 -19.53 -10.50
CA ALA A 46 2.16 -20.19 -9.28
C ALA A 46 1.43 -21.51 -9.62
N GLY A 47 1.83 -22.61 -8.97
CA GLY A 47 1.37 -23.97 -9.30
C GLY A 47 2.17 -24.69 -10.38
N LEU A 48 3.01 -24.00 -11.17
CA LEU A 48 3.90 -24.60 -12.16
C LEU A 48 5.38 -24.62 -11.74
N ALA A 49 5.75 -23.78 -10.78
CA ALA A 49 7.09 -23.68 -10.22
C ALA A 49 7.04 -23.90 -8.70
N ASP A 50 8.17 -24.32 -8.11
CA ASP A 50 8.29 -24.53 -6.66
C ASP A 50 8.46 -23.21 -5.90
N ILE A 51 7.49 -22.31 -6.07
CA ILE A 51 7.41 -20.98 -5.43
C ILE A 51 6.15 -20.83 -4.56
N ILE A 52 5.30 -21.86 -4.54
CA ILE A 52 4.09 -21.93 -3.71
C ILE A 52 4.42 -22.58 -2.37
N GLY A 53 3.67 -22.21 -1.34
CA GLY A 53 3.72 -22.78 0.00
C GLY A 53 4.68 -22.07 0.93
N ALA A 54 4.59 -22.45 2.19
CA ALA A 54 5.39 -21.91 3.28
C ALA A 54 6.88 -22.09 3.03
N SER A 55 7.68 -21.11 3.45
CA SER A 55 9.14 -21.21 3.42
C SER A 55 9.68 -22.16 4.50
N GLY A 56 8.83 -22.47 5.50
CA GLY A 56 9.20 -23.22 6.71
C GLY A 56 9.79 -22.33 7.82
N ASN A 57 9.75 -21.01 7.62
CA ASN A 57 10.18 -20.04 8.61
C ASN A 57 9.02 -19.06 8.91
N ASP A 58 8.99 -18.58 10.14
CA ASP A 58 8.15 -17.46 10.53
C ASP A 58 8.97 -16.16 10.43
N ASN A 59 8.31 -15.06 10.10
CA ASN A 59 8.93 -13.74 10.21
C ASN A 59 9.03 -13.33 11.69
N ILE A 60 9.76 -12.24 11.98
CA ILE A 60 9.93 -11.73 13.35
C ILE A 60 8.60 -11.44 14.05
N GLN A 61 7.53 -11.30 13.29
CA GLN A 61 6.19 -11.00 13.78
C GLN A 61 5.38 -12.27 14.07
N GLY A 62 5.98 -13.49 13.87
CA GLY A 62 5.34 -14.77 14.07
C GLY A 62 4.30 -15.12 13.00
N GLU A 63 4.44 -14.55 11.80
CA GLU A 63 3.61 -14.88 10.63
C GLU A 63 4.40 -15.81 9.72
N GLU A 64 3.75 -16.88 9.22
CA GLU A 64 4.35 -17.84 8.32
C GLU A 64 4.72 -17.19 6.99
N GLN A 65 6.03 -17.14 6.69
CA GLN A 65 6.52 -16.58 5.42
C GLN A 65 6.25 -17.53 4.25
N GLN A 66 5.73 -17.00 3.18
CA GLN A 66 5.62 -17.74 1.93
C GLN A 66 6.92 -17.62 1.11
N LYS A 67 7.25 -18.63 0.33
CA LYS A 67 8.44 -18.62 -0.54
C LYS A 67 8.44 -17.41 -1.50
N LEU A 68 7.25 -16.99 -1.93
CA LEU A 68 7.11 -15.88 -2.87
C LEU A 68 7.30 -14.52 -2.19
N ASP A 69 7.03 -14.39 -0.89
CA ASP A 69 7.34 -13.17 -0.11
C ASP A 69 8.84 -12.90 -0.13
N LEU A 70 9.62 -13.92 0.23
CA LEU A 70 11.08 -13.84 0.22
C LEU A 70 11.63 -13.55 -1.17
N TYR A 71 11.06 -14.19 -2.20
CA TYR A 71 11.44 -13.93 -3.58
C TYR A 71 11.15 -12.48 -3.98
N ALA A 72 9.95 -11.98 -3.69
CA ALA A 72 9.56 -10.60 -3.99
C ALA A 72 10.48 -9.60 -3.27
N ASN A 73 10.70 -9.81 -1.96
CA ASN A 73 11.60 -8.99 -1.16
C ASN A 73 13.00 -8.88 -1.79
N GLU A 74 13.62 -10.00 -2.13
CA GLU A 74 14.94 -10.02 -2.76
C GLU A 74 14.95 -9.32 -4.13
N LYS A 75 13.91 -9.44 -4.96
CA LYS A 75 13.85 -8.80 -6.27
C LYS A 75 13.70 -7.28 -6.16
N PHE A 76 12.86 -6.81 -5.23
CA PHE A 76 12.72 -5.38 -4.96
C PHE A 76 14.02 -4.79 -4.39
N LYS A 77 14.63 -5.43 -3.39
CA LYS A 77 15.92 -5.00 -2.83
C LYS A 77 16.99 -4.89 -3.92
N ALA A 78 17.18 -5.96 -4.70
CA ALA A 78 18.18 -5.97 -5.77
C ALA A 78 17.95 -4.88 -6.84
N ALA A 79 16.69 -4.64 -7.24
CA ALA A 79 16.36 -3.60 -8.22
C ALA A 79 16.59 -2.19 -7.68
N LEU A 80 16.32 -1.95 -6.39
CA LEU A 80 16.53 -0.67 -5.73
C LEU A 80 18.02 -0.41 -5.48
N GLU A 81 18.78 -1.42 -5.05
CA GLU A 81 20.22 -1.32 -4.80
C GLU A 81 21.05 -1.12 -6.08
N ALA A 82 20.53 -1.59 -7.23
CA ALA A 82 21.24 -1.49 -8.52
C ALA A 82 21.39 -0.06 -9.05
N ARG A 83 20.83 0.94 -8.38
CA ARG A 83 20.85 2.34 -8.81
C ARG A 83 21.24 3.27 -7.65
N ASP A 84 21.68 4.47 -8.01
CA ASP A 84 22.25 5.48 -7.10
C ASP A 84 21.23 6.35 -6.36
N GLN A 85 19.92 6.04 -6.43
CA GLN A 85 18.88 6.88 -5.83
C GLN A 85 18.52 6.49 -4.41
N VAL A 86 18.69 5.21 -4.04
CA VAL A 86 18.22 4.65 -2.76
C VAL A 86 19.40 4.26 -1.90
N CYS A 87 19.45 4.74 -0.65
CA CYS A 87 20.49 4.41 0.32
C CYS A 87 20.11 3.26 1.26
N GLY A 88 18.84 2.88 1.30
CA GLY A 88 18.38 1.76 2.12
C GLY A 88 16.89 1.49 1.98
N VAL A 89 16.48 0.34 2.46
CA VAL A 89 15.10 -0.15 2.41
C VAL A 89 14.66 -0.68 3.78
N ALA A 90 13.40 -0.45 4.13
CA ALA A 90 12.73 -1.16 5.20
C ALA A 90 11.61 -2.01 4.60
N SER A 91 11.56 -3.27 4.98
CA SER A 91 10.62 -4.25 4.44
C SER A 91 9.87 -4.95 5.57
N GLU A 92 8.67 -5.41 5.28
CA GLU A 92 7.93 -6.30 6.18
C GLU A 92 8.70 -7.58 6.51
N GLU A 93 9.48 -8.06 5.53
CA GLU A 93 10.23 -9.32 5.60
C GLU A 93 11.60 -9.22 6.27
N GLU A 94 12.00 -8.02 6.72
CA GLU A 94 13.30 -7.76 7.36
C GLU A 94 13.08 -7.21 8.76
N ASP A 95 13.83 -7.75 9.74
CA ASP A 95 13.74 -7.33 11.15
C ASP A 95 14.14 -5.86 11.33
N GLU A 96 15.13 -5.41 10.56
CA GLU A 96 15.69 -4.08 10.62
C GLU A 96 15.76 -3.47 9.21
N ALA A 97 15.89 -2.16 9.15
CA ALA A 97 16.13 -1.50 7.88
C ALA A 97 17.51 -1.88 7.31
N VAL A 98 17.54 -2.18 6.03
CA VAL A 98 18.75 -2.61 5.30
C VAL A 98 19.38 -1.40 4.62
N ALA A 99 20.59 -1.04 5.06
CA ALA A 99 21.42 -0.03 4.39
C ALA A 99 22.12 -0.63 3.16
N PHE A 100 22.07 0.07 2.03
CA PHE A 100 22.82 -0.34 0.85
C PHE A 100 24.28 0.13 0.93
N SER A 101 25.21 -0.82 0.78
CA SER A 101 26.63 -0.60 1.02
C SER A 101 27.46 -0.29 -0.22
N LYS A 102 26.88 -0.39 -1.42
CA LYS A 102 27.61 -0.11 -2.68
C LYS A 102 28.00 1.36 -2.76
N GLU A 103 29.15 1.62 -3.35
CA GLU A 103 29.69 2.99 -3.54
C GLU A 103 28.69 3.92 -4.20
N LEU A 104 27.92 3.41 -5.19
CA LEU A 104 26.92 4.18 -5.92
C LEU A 104 25.75 4.67 -5.00
N ASN A 105 25.47 3.96 -3.90
CA ASN A 105 24.35 4.32 -3.00
C ASN A 105 24.73 5.35 -1.91
N LYS A 106 26.01 5.67 -1.75
CA LYS A 106 26.48 6.60 -0.70
C LYS A 106 25.85 8.00 -0.83
N ASN A 107 25.68 8.48 -2.06
CA ASN A 107 25.11 9.80 -2.32
C ASN A 107 23.60 9.77 -2.58
N ALA A 108 22.97 8.62 -2.38
CA ALA A 108 21.53 8.46 -2.56
C ALA A 108 20.73 9.32 -1.58
N LYS A 109 19.61 9.85 -2.06
CA LYS A 109 18.78 10.83 -1.32
C LYS A 109 17.48 10.23 -0.80
N TYR A 110 17.19 8.97 -1.11
CA TYR A 110 15.90 8.36 -0.78
C TYR A 110 16.08 7.07 0.01
N VAL A 111 15.09 6.78 0.84
CA VAL A 111 14.81 5.48 1.43
C VAL A 111 13.46 4.98 0.93
N VAL A 112 13.31 3.67 0.84
CA VAL A 112 12.07 3.02 0.43
C VAL A 112 11.59 2.12 1.55
N LEU A 113 10.29 2.19 1.84
CA LEU A 113 9.62 1.30 2.77
C LEU A 113 8.59 0.50 1.99
N MET A 114 8.51 -0.81 2.20
CA MET A 114 7.66 -1.68 1.37
C MET A 114 7.11 -2.87 2.14
N ASP A 115 5.93 -3.28 1.74
CA ASP A 115 5.42 -4.63 1.86
C ASP A 115 5.62 -5.28 0.48
N PRO A 116 6.54 -6.24 0.35
CA PRO A 116 6.87 -6.84 -0.94
C PRO A 116 5.71 -7.60 -1.57
N LEU A 117 4.84 -8.20 -0.74
CA LEU A 117 3.73 -9.01 -1.24
C LEU A 117 2.56 -9.09 -0.25
N ASP A 118 1.76 -8.00 -0.16
CA ASP A 118 0.51 -7.95 0.60
C ASP A 118 -0.43 -9.09 0.24
N GLY A 119 -0.92 -9.75 1.27
CA GLY A 119 -1.91 -10.82 1.13
C GLY A 119 -1.34 -12.13 0.60
N SER A 120 -0.08 -12.42 0.81
CA SER A 120 0.63 -13.61 0.32
C SER A 120 -0.04 -14.94 0.66
N SER A 121 -0.75 -15.05 1.78
CA SER A 121 -1.57 -16.23 2.13
C SER A 121 -2.68 -16.54 1.11
N ASN A 122 -2.99 -15.61 0.21
CA ASN A 122 -3.97 -15.80 -0.87
C ASN A 122 -3.38 -16.40 -2.16
N ILE A 123 -2.07 -16.56 -2.26
CA ILE A 123 -1.40 -17.07 -3.47
C ILE A 123 -1.82 -18.48 -3.78
N ASP A 124 -1.85 -19.33 -2.78
CA ASP A 124 -2.18 -20.76 -2.90
C ASP A 124 -3.62 -21.02 -3.37
N VAL A 125 -4.49 -20.03 -3.21
CA VAL A 125 -5.89 -20.07 -3.62
C VAL A 125 -6.21 -19.16 -4.82
N ASN A 126 -5.15 -18.64 -5.47
CA ASN A 126 -5.22 -17.82 -6.69
C ASN A 126 -6.08 -16.56 -6.54
N VAL A 127 -6.01 -15.90 -5.39
CA VAL A 127 -6.62 -14.60 -5.11
C VAL A 127 -5.60 -13.49 -5.29
N SER A 128 -6.04 -12.31 -5.71
CA SER A 128 -5.16 -11.18 -5.99
C SER A 128 -4.34 -10.78 -4.77
N VAL A 129 -3.06 -10.56 -5.01
CA VAL A 129 -2.05 -10.07 -4.05
C VAL A 129 -1.45 -8.76 -4.56
N GLY A 130 -0.63 -8.11 -3.77
CA GLY A 130 -0.02 -6.84 -4.19
C GLY A 130 1.31 -6.53 -3.55
N THR A 131 2.02 -5.56 -4.10
CA THR A 131 3.19 -4.93 -3.49
C THR A 131 2.81 -3.52 -3.08
N ILE A 132 3.18 -3.08 -1.89
CA ILE A 132 2.95 -1.70 -1.42
C ILE A 132 4.31 -1.05 -1.21
N PHE A 133 4.45 0.23 -1.61
CA PHE A 133 5.70 0.97 -1.42
C PHE A 133 5.47 2.43 -1.06
N SER A 134 6.39 2.98 -0.30
CA SER A 134 6.51 4.41 -0.02
C SER A 134 7.96 4.87 -0.13
N ILE A 135 8.14 6.12 -0.55
CA ILE A 135 9.44 6.74 -0.80
C ILE A 135 9.53 8.00 0.06
N TYR A 136 10.62 8.10 0.82
CA TYR A 136 10.93 9.27 1.63
C TYR A 136 12.30 9.85 1.25
N ARG A 137 12.48 11.15 1.44
CA ARG A 137 13.82 11.71 1.46
C ARG A 137 14.50 11.35 2.77
N ARG A 138 15.77 10.98 2.70
CA ARG A 138 16.59 10.79 3.90
C ARG A 138 16.73 12.11 4.65
N VAL A 139 16.81 12.06 5.97
CA VAL A 139 17.07 13.20 6.85
C VAL A 139 18.54 13.25 7.31
N SER A 140 19.21 12.10 7.34
CA SER A 140 20.65 12.01 7.62
C SER A 140 21.49 12.62 6.48
N PRO A 141 22.72 13.07 6.74
CA PRO A 141 23.58 13.68 5.73
C PRO A 141 23.88 12.72 4.57
N VAL A 142 23.82 13.24 3.34
CA VAL A 142 24.25 12.51 2.14
C VAL A 142 25.74 12.15 2.27
N GLY A 143 26.13 10.97 1.83
CA GLY A 143 27.50 10.46 1.96
C GLY A 143 27.74 9.64 3.24
N THR A 144 26.76 9.57 4.16
CA THR A 144 26.81 8.71 5.34
C THR A 144 25.86 7.49 5.17
N PRO A 145 26.00 6.42 5.94
CA PRO A 145 24.97 5.37 6.00
C PRO A 145 23.62 5.95 6.44
N PRO A 146 22.50 5.43 5.96
CA PRO A 146 21.17 5.82 6.46
C PRO A 146 21.04 5.44 7.95
N THR A 147 20.26 6.23 8.67
CA THR A 147 19.96 6.01 10.09
C THR A 147 18.51 5.57 10.26
N GLN A 148 18.13 5.09 11.44
CA GLN A 148 16.76 4.72 11.75
C GLN A 148 15.77 5.89 11.52
N GLU A 149 16.20 7.13 11.78
CA GLU A 149 15.40 8.34 11.57
C GLU A 149 15.02 8.56 10.10
N ASP A 150 15.81 8.05 9.16
CA ASP A 150 15.49 8.12 7.73
C ASP A 150 14.23 7.32 7.38
N PHE A 151 13.94 6.27 8.15
CA PHE A 151 12.80 5.37 7.96
C PHE A 151 11.62 5.74 8.87
N LEU A 152 11.88 6.20 10.09
CA LEU A 152 10.85 6.56 11.07
C LEU A 152 10.28 7.97 10.83
N GLN A 153 9.77 8.22 9.64
CA GLN A 153 9.15 9.48 9.27
C GLN A 153 7.63 9.37 9.22
N PRO A 154 6.86 10.41 9.63
CA PRO A 154 5.41 10.41 9.51
C PRO A 154 4.97 10.40 8.04
N GLY A 155 3.77 9.87 7.78
CA GLY A 155 3.23 9.68 6.44
C GLY A 155 3.17 10.95 5.57
N ASN A 156 3.01 12.12 6.18
CA ASN A 156 3.00 13.41 5.47
C ASN A 156 4.38 13.85 4.92
N LYS A 157 5.45 13.07 5.16
CA LYS A 157 6.79 13.27 4.59
C LYS A 157 7.06 12.41 3.36
N GLN A 158 6.14 11.55 2.97
CA GLN A 158 6.26 10.78 1.73
C GLN A 158 6.41 11.71 0.52
N VAL A 159 7.35 11.38 -0.37
CA VAL A 159 7.52 12.07 -1.66
C VAL A 159 6.83 11.31 -2.78
N ALA A 160 6.63 10.02 -2.62
CA ALA A 160 5.79 9.20 -3.48
C ALA A 160 5.32 7.96 -2.72
N ALA A 161 4.18 7.43 -3.11
CA ALA A 161 3.69 6.14 -2.66
C ALA A 161 2.90 5.45 -3.77
N GLY A 162 2.80 4.13 -3.69
CA GLY A 162 2.05 3.35 -4.66
C GLY A 162 1.89 1.91 -4.26
N TYR A 163 1.18 1.20 -5.09
CA TYR A 163 1.06 -0.25 -5.02
C TYR A 163 1.05 -0.87 -6.41
N VAL A 164 1.38 -2.14 -6.47
CA VAL A 164 1.13 -2.99 -7.62
C VAL A 164 0.12 -4.03 -7.21
N ILE A 165 -0.97 -4.17 -7.94
CA ILE A 165 -1.93 -5.27 -7.77
C ILE A 165 -1.68 -6.31 -8.84
N TYR A 166 -1.51 -7.56 -8.43
CA TYR A 166 -1.38 -8.74 -9.28
C TYR A 166 -2.71 -9.49 -9.26
N GLY A 167 -3.58 -9.14 -10.20
CA GLY A 167 -4.94 -9.67 -10.30
C GLY A 167 -5.26 -10.13 -11.72
N SER A 168 -6.52 -10.02 -12.14
CA SER A 168 -6.96 -10.32 -13.51
C SER A 168 -6.22 -9.52 -14.57
N SER A 169 -5.72 -8.35 -14.21
CA SER A 169 -4.65 -7.61 -14.88
C SER A 169 -3.69 -7.09 -13.83
N THR A 170 -2.41 -6.93 -14.17
CA THR A 170 -1.44 -6.33 -13.28
C THR A 170 -1.48 -4.82 -13.44
N MET A 171 -1.68 -4.09 -12.35
CA MET A 171 -1.71 -2.63 -12.38
C MET A 171 -0.73 -2.05 -11.37
N LEU A 172 -0.03 -0.99 -11.79
CA LEU A 172 0.76 -0.12 -10.92
C LEU A 172 -0.03 1.18 -10.71
N VAL A 173 -0.32 1.52 -9.46
CA VAL A 173 -1.02 2.75 -9.07
C VAL A 173 -0.10 3.54 -8.16
N TYR A 174 0.13 4.82 -8.45
CA TYR A 174 1.00 5.65 -7.63
C TYR A 174 0.60 7.11 -7.60
N THR A 175 1.14 7.81 -6.62
CA THR A 175 1.08 9.27 -6.46
C THR A 175 2.45 9.84 -6.11
N THR A 176 2.66 11.07 -6.52
CA THR A 176 3.79 11.91 -6.08
C THR A 176 3.29 13.18 -5.38
N GLY A 177 2.04 13.15 -4.86
CA GLY A 177 1.39 14.29 -4.24
C GLY A 177 0.56 15.17 -5.19
N ASN A 178 0.47 14.80 -6.47
CA ASN A 178 -0.29 15.53 -7.50
C ASN A 178 -1.31 14.62 -8.19
N GLY A 179 -2.25 14.08 -7.41
CA GLY A 179 -3.25 13.13 -7.88
C GLY A 179 -2.73 11.70 -7.97
N VAL A 180 -3.60 10.78 -8.33
CA VAL A 180 -3.35 9.33 -8.39
C VAL A 180 -3.52 8.84 -9.81
N ASN A 181 -2.57 8.05 -10.31
CA ASN A 181 -2.62 7.52 -11.67
C ASN A 181 -2.37 6.01 -11.67
N GLY A 182 -3.12 5.29 -12.50
CA GLY A 182 -3.06 3.85 -12.64
C GLY A 182 -2.62 3.43 -14.04
N PHE A 183 -1.72 2.44 -14.08
CA PHE A 183 -1.08 1.91 -15.29
C PHE A 183 -1.29 0.41 -15.35
N THR A 184 -1.83 -0.08 -16.45
CA THR A 184 -2.02 -1.51 -16.69
C THR A 184 -0.82 -2.08 -17.44
N TYR A 185 -0.36 -3.22 -16.99
CA TYR A 185 0.76 -3.94 -17.60
C TYR A 185 0.28 -4.73 -18.82
N ASP A 186 0.97 -4.53 -19.94
CA ASP A 186 0.84 -5.35 -21.14
C ASP A 186 2.01 -6.34 -21.16
N PRO A 187 1.78 -7.64 -20.90
CA PRO A 187 2.85 -8.64 -20.88
C PRO A 187 3.46 -8.90 -22.28
N SER A 188 2.70 -8.65 -23.35
CA SER A 188 3.18 -8.87 -24.73
C SER A 188 4.24 -7.84 -25.14
N LEU A 189 4.10 -6.61 -24.67
CA LEU A 189 5.01 -5.50 -24.92
C LEU A 189 5.97 -5.26 -23.73
N GLY A 190 5.74 -5.92 -22.62
CA GLY A 190 6.58 -5.81 -21.43
C GLY A 190 6.56 -4.42 -20.79
N THR A 191 5.46 -3.65 -20.90
CA THR A 191 5.40 -2.29 -20.40
C THR A 191 4.07 -1.95 -19.75
N PHE A 192 4.06 -0.90 -18.91
CA PHE A 192 2.86 -0.36 -18.26
C PHE A 192 2.33 0.82 -19.07
N TYR A 193 1.05 0.81 -19.39
CA TYR A 193 0.32 1.87 -20.08
C TYR A 193 -0.65 2.58 -19.14
N LEU A 194 -0.73 3.91 -19.25
CA LEU A 194 -1.71 4.72 -18.54
C LEU A 194 -3.14 4.28 -18.91
N SER A 195 -3.84 3.72 -17.95
CA SER A 195 -5.21 3.24 -18.10
C SER A 195 -6.21 4.03 -17.27
N HIS A 196 -5.75 4.62 -16.15
CA HIS A 196 -6.57 5.38 -15.21
C HIS A 196 -5.85 6.66 -14.83
N GLU A 197 -6.15 7.76 -15.53
CA GLU A 197 -5.56 9.07 -15.25
C GLU A 197 -6.39 9.79 -14.18
N ASN A 198 -5.72 10.42 -13.21
CA ASN A 198 -6.32 11.24 -12.17
C ASN A 198 -7.48 10.54 -11.44
N MET A 199 -7.19 9.35 -10.90
CA MET A 199 -8.17 8.54 -10.16
C MET A 199 -8.73 9.32 -8.97
N ARG A 200 -10.05 9.26 -8.81
CA ARG A 200 -10.77 9.87 -7.70
C ARG A 200 -11.72 8.86 -7.07
N ILE A 201 -11.74 8.84 -5.75
CA ILE A 201 -12.74 8.05 -5.01
C ILE A 201 -14.00 8.90 -4.81
N PRO A 202 -15.22 8.36 -5.01
CA PRO A 202 -16.44 9.03 -4.62
C PRO A 202 -16.45 9.37 -3.12
N GLU A 203 -16.98 10.54 -2.75
CA GLU A 203 -17.10 10.95 -1.33
C GLU A 203 -17.97 10.01 -0.50
N ASN A 204 -18.96 9.39 -1.16
CA ASN A 204 -19.83 8.37 -0.59
C ASN A 204 -19.67 7.07 -1.35
N GLY A 205 -19.70 5.95 -0.65
CA GLY A 205 -19.69 4.61 -1.22
C GLY A 205 -20.85 3.77 -0.71
N LYS A 206 -21.00 2.58 -1.32
CA LYS A 206 -22.01 1.58 -0.92
C LYS A 206 -21.37 0.22 -0.66
N ILE A 207 -20.06 0.20 -0.38
CA ILE A 207 -19.27 -1.01 -0.13
C ILE A 207 -18.56 -0.84 1.20
N TYR A 208 -18.63 -1.86 2.06
CA TYR A 208 -17.77 -1.96 3.22
C TYR A 208 -17.00 -3.29 3.20
N SER A 209 -15.71 -3.22 3.54
CA SER A 209 -14.76 -4.33 3.47
C SER A 209 -14.19 -4.57 4.85
N ILE A 210 -14.59 -5.65 5.51
CA ILE A 210 -14.13 -6.06 6.84
C ILE A 210 -14.29 -7.56 7.01
N ASN A 211 -13.38 -8.20 7.74
CA ASN A 211 -13.54 -9.62 8.12
C ASN A 211 -14.55 -9.75 9.26
N GLU A 212 -15.83 -9.90 8.92
CA GLU A 212 -16.91 -10.07 9.90
C GLU A 212 -16.79 -11.36 10.75
N GLY A 213 -15.93 -12.31 10.38
CA GLY A 213 -15.60 -13.45 11.24
C GLY A 213 -15.02 -13.05 12.61
N ASN A 214 -14.48 -11.83 12.71
CA ASN A 214 -14.00 -11.23 13.95
C ASN A 214 -15.02 -10.36 14.69
N TYR A 215 -16.29 -10.33 14.25
CA TYR A 215 -17.32 -9.41 14.74
C TYR A 215 -17.41 -9.35 16.27
N ILE A 216 -17.39 -10.50 16.94
CA ILE A 216 -17.49 -10.56 18.42
C ILE A 216 -16.35 -9.83 19.13
N ARG A 217 -15.18 -9.71 18.48
CA ARG A 217 -13.94 -9.12 19.03
C ARG A 217 -13.78 -7.64 18.70
N PHE A 218 -14.65 -7.07 17.85
CA PHE A 218 -14.57 -5.67 17.45
C PHE A 218 -15.00 -4.73 18.55
N PRO A 219 -14.47 -3.49 18.55
CA PRO A 219 -14.99 -2.40 19.37
C PRO A 219 -16.49 -2.17 19.15
N THR A 220 -17.16 -1.69 20.18
CA THR A 220 -18.61 -1.43 20.14
C THR A 220 -18.99 -0.48 19.02
N GLY A 221 -18.23 0.60 18.82
CA GLY A 221 -18.46 1.55 17.72
C GLY A 221 -18.38 0.90 16.34
N VAL A 222 -17.42 -0.02 16.12
CA VAL A 222 -17.30 -0.77 14.84
C VAL A 222 -18.50 -1.69 14.62
N LYS A 223 -18.94 -2.41 15.66
CA LYS A 223 -20.15 -3.27 15.60
C LYS A 223 -21.39 -2.46 15.22
N LYS A 224 -21.55 -1.28 15.82
CA LYS A 224 -22.66 -0.36 15.52
C LYS A 224 -22.58 0.17 14.08
N TYR A 225 -21.38 0.52 13.60
CA TYR A 225 -21.20 0.94 12.22
C TYR A 225 -21.50 -0.18 11.20
N ILE A 226 -21.09 -1.41 11.45
CA ILE A 226 -21.46 -2.56 10.60
C ILE A 226 -22.98 -2.71 10.57
N LYS A 227 -23.63 -2.63 11.72
CA LYS A 227 -25.10 -2.69 11.80
C LYS A 227 -25.76 -1.57 11.00
N PHE A 228 -25.27 -0.33 11.13
CA PHE A 228 -25.69 0.80 10.30
C PHE A 228 -25.58 0.49 8.79
N CYS A 229 -24.46 -0.11 8.35
CA CYS A 229 -24.29 -0.49 6.94
C CYS A 229 -25.34 -1.52 6.46
N GLN A 230 -25.83 -2.36 7.37
CA GLN A 230 -26.76 -3.47 7.08
C GLN A 230 -28.25 -3.09 7.21
N GLU A 231 -28.56 -1.94 7.82
CA GLU A 231 -29.95 -1.49 7.97
C GLU A 231 -30.62 -1.23 6.63
N ASN A 232 -31.92 -1.56 6.55
CA ASN A 232 -32.73 -1.32 5.36
C ASN A 232 -33.29 0.10 5.37
N VAL A 233 -32.57 1.03 4.75
CA VAL A 233 -32.93 2.45 4.60
C VAL A 233 -32.69 2.86 3.14
N PRO A 234 -33.59 2.49 2.22
CA PRO A 234 -33.41 2.67 0.77
C PRO A 234 -33.17 4.11 0.36
N GLU A 235 -33.79 5.08 1.03
CA GLU A 235 -33.65 6.51 0.79
C GLU A 235 -32.21 7.01 1.04
N GLU A 236 -31.43 6.34 1.87
CA GLU A 236 -30.01 6.60 2.12
C GLU A 236 -29.10 5.64 1.32
N GLY A 237 -29.70 4.78 0.50
CA GLY A 237 -28.97 3.80 -0.31
C GLY A 237 -28.42 2.63 0.51
N ARG A 238 -28.97 2.33 1.68
CA ARG A 238 -28.64 1.18 2.52
C ARG A 238 -29.67 0.05 2.34
N PRO A 239 -29.30 -1.23 2.47
CA PRO A 239 -28.03 -1.75 3.00
C PRO A 239 -26.86 -1.58 2.02
N TYR A 240 -25.65 -1.37 2.57
CA TYR A 240 -24.43 -1.40 1.80
C TYR A 240 -23.99 -2.85 1.51
N THR A 241 -23.19 -3.02 0.45
CA THR A 241 -22.71 -4.34 0.08
C THR A 241 -21.44 -4.69 0.84
N SER A 242 -21.42 -5.81 1.55
CA SER A 242 -20.20 -6.37 2.11
C SER A 242 -19.32 -6.97 1.01
N ARG A 243 -18.05 -6.59 0.96
CA ARG A 243 -17.04 -7.13 0.07
C ARG A 243 -15.72 -7.19 0.82
N TYR A 244 -15.20 -8.38 1.05
CA TYR A 244 -13.91 -8.60 1.71
C TYR A 244 -13.15 -9.69 1.00
N ILE A 245 -11.97 -9.37 0.47
CA ILE A 245 -11.10 -10.28 -0.29
C ILE A 245 -10.04 -10.86 0.65
N GLY A 246 -9.57 -10.06 1.63
CA GLY A 246 -8.52 -10.46 2.55
C GLY A 246 -7.11 -10.11 2.06
N SER A 247 -6.98 -9.28 1.03
CA SER A 247 -5.77 -8.58 0.63
C SER A 247 -6.06 -7.09 0.71
N LEU A 248 -5.21 -6.33 1.43
CA LEU A 248 -5.37 -4.88 1.58
C LEU A 248 -5.38 -4.19 0.22
N VAL A 249 -4.43 -4.54 -0.65
CA VAL A 249 -4.32 -3.94 -2.00
C VAL A 249 -5.58 -4.20 -2.81
N ALA A 250 -6.12 -5.43 -2.79
CA ALA A 250 -7.28 -5.77 -3.61
C ALA A 250 -8.58 -5.11 -3.11
N ASP A 251 -8.81 -5.10 -1.81
CA ASP A 251 -9.96 -4.44 -1.19
C ASP A 251 -9.89 -2.92 -1.37
N PHE A 252 -8.70 -2.33 -1.17
CA PHE A 252 -8.43 -0.90 -1.37
C PHE A 252 -8.66 -0.49 -2.83
N HIS A 253 -8.08 -1.21 -3.78
CA HIS A 253 -8.20 -0.89 -5.22
C HIS A 253 -9.66 -0.88 -5.68
N ARG A 254 -10.45 -1.86 -5.24
CA ARG A 254 -11.90 -1.88 -5.53
C ARG A 254 -12.60 -0.66 -4.95
N ASN A 255 -12.32 -0.33 -3.68
CA ASN A 255 -12.96 0.80 -3.00
C ASN A 255 -12.52 2.15 -3.62
N LEU A 256 -11.26 2.30 -4.04
CA LEU A 256 -10.77 3.46 -4.76
C LEU A 256 -11.56 3.69 -6.06
N LEU A 257 -11.87 2.63 -6.82
CA LEU A 257 -12.59 2.73 -8.09
C LEU A 257 -14.11 2.89 -7.95
N LYS A 258 -14.71 2.31 -6.92
CA LYS A 258 -16.18 2.20 -6.81
C LYS A 258 -16.79 3.05 -5.68
N GLY A 259 -15.97 3.59 -4.80
CA GLY A 259 -16.39 4.13 -3.52
C GLY A 259 -16.67 3.03 -2.51
N GLY A 260 -16.27 3.26 -1.27
CA GLY A 260 -16.42 2.30 -0.19
C GLY A 260 -15.42 2.57 0.93
N ILE A 261 -15.44 1.71 1.93
CA ILE A 261 -14.52 1.77 3.07
C ILE A 261 -13.92 0.40 3.35
N TYR A 262 -12.61 0.37 3.59
CA TYR A 262 -11.91 -0.76 4.17
C TYR A 262 -11.69 -0.50 5.66
N LEU A 263 -12.02 -1.50 6.49
CA LEU A 263 -11.93 -1.39 7.95
C LEU A 263 -11.07 -2.54 8.49
N TYR A 264 -10.02 -2.17 9.19
CA TYR A 264 -9.18 -3.10 9.93
C TYR A 264 -9.00 -2.58 11.37
N PRO A 265 -10.03 -2.75 12.23
CA PRO A 265 -10.03 -2.20 13.57
C PRO A 265 -9.09 -2.97 14.52
N SER A 266 -8.82 -2.37 15.68
CA SER A 266 -8.28 -3.11 16.83
C SER A 266 -9.24 -4.24 17.24
N THR A 267 -8.67 -5.24 17.90
CA THR A 267 -9.41 -6.32 18.55
C THR A 267 -8.80 -6.57 19.92
N GLN A 268 -9.48 -7.35 20.75
CA GLN A 268 -8.93 -7.71 22.07
C GLN A 268 -7.57 -8.43 21.96
N SER A 269 -7.36 -9.24 20.92
CA SER A 269 -6.08 -9.91 20.65
C SER A 269 -5.02 -9.02 19.99
N HIS A 270 -5.44 -7.92 19.35
CA HIS A 270 -4.58 -6.96 18.66
C HIS A 270 -5.03 -5.53 18.99
N PRO A 271 -4.77 -5.04 20.21
CA PRO A 271 -5.25 -3.74 20.67
C PRO A 271 -4.70 -2.57 19.86
N ASN A 272 -3.51 -2.73 19.27
CA ASN A 272 -2.88 -1.74 18.41
C ASN A 272 -3.20 -1.95 16.91
N GLY A 273 -4.21 -2.78 16.57
CA GLY A 273 -4.45 -3.18 15.17
C GLY A 273 -3.49 -4.27 14.72
N LYS A 274 -3.55 -4.63 13.44
CA LYS A 274 -2.68 -5.65 12.84
C LYS A 274 -1.82 -5.11 11.69
N LEU A 275 -2.34 -4.13 10.92
CA LEU A 275 -1.62 -3.53 9.80
C LEU A 275 -0.49 -2.62 10.28
N ARG A 276 0.58 -2.53 9.49
CA ARG A 276 1.79 -1.79 9.82
C ARG A 276 1.69 -0.36 9.32
N LEU A 277 2.04 0.59 10.20
CA LEU A 277 1.92 2.02 9.90
C LEU A 277 2.77 2.43 8.69
N LEU A 278 4.03 2.01 8.64
CA LEU A 278 5.03 2.60 7.75
C LEU A 278 4.94 2.10 6.31
N TYR A 279 4.74 0.81 6.08
CA TYR A 279 4.83 0.24 4.73
C TYR A 279 3.49 -0.27 4.19
N GLU A 280 2.40 -0.24 4.98
CA GLU A 280 1.03 -0.53 4.54
C GLU A 280 0.13 0.71 4.68
N CYS A 281 -0.11 1.21 5.92
CA CYS A 281 -1.10 2.24 6.17
C CYS A 281 -0.71 3.62 5.60
N ASN A 282 0.54 4.06 5.79
CA ASN A 282 1.01 5.37 5.30
C ASN A 282 0.94 5.48 3.76
N PRO A 283 1.47 4.52 2.95
CA PRO A 283 1.36 4.62 1.50
C PRO A 283 -0.09 4.60 1.01
N MET A 284 -0.96 3.75 1.59
CA MET A 284 -2.36 3.70 1.23
C MET A 284 -3.13 4.96 1.67
N ALA A 285 -2.77 5.54 2.83
CA ALA A 285 -3.31 6.82 3.28
C ALA A 285 -2.94 7.97 2.33
N PHE A 286 -1.70 8.03 1.88
CA PHE A 286 -1.27 9.06 0.94
C PHE A 286 -2.02 8.94 -0.39
N LEU A 287 -2.15 7.73 -0.93
CA LEU A 287 -2.91 7.48 -2.16
C LEU A 287 -4.37 7.90 -2.02
N ILE A 288 -5.05 7.44 -0.97
CA ILE A 288 -6.50 7.71 -0.86
C ILE A 288 -6.79 9.20 -0.67
N GLU A 289 -5.97 9.92 0.08
CA GLU A 289 -6.12 11.36 0.27
C GLU A 289 -5.87 12.14 -1.02
N GLN A 290 -4.87 11.75 -1.82
CA GLN A 290 -4.65 12.31 -3.15
C GLN A 290 -5.80 12.01 -4.12
N ALA A 291 -6.56 10.95 -3.90
CA ALA A 291 -7.76 10.61 -4.64
C ALA A 291 -9.03 11.30 -4.09
N GLY A 292 -8.95 12.07 -2.99
CA GLY A 292 -10.08 12.78 -2.38
C GLY A 292 -10.81 12.00 -1.28
N GLY A 293 -10.27 10.86 -0.84
CA GLY A 293 -10.75 10.08 0.29
C GLY A 293 -10.09 10.47 1.62
N LEU A 294 -10.16 9.59 2.60
CA LEU A 294 -9.61 9.78 3.94
C LEU A 294 -9.06 8.47 4.50
N ALA A 295 -8.05 8.58 5.38
CA ALA A 295 -7.50 7.46 6.14
C ALA A 295 -7.28 7.84 7.61
N SER A 296 -7.79 7.01 8.52
CA SER A 296 -7.81 7.24 9.96
C SER A 296 -7.48 5.96 10.73
N ASN A 297 -6.98 6.11 11.96
CA ASN A 297 -6.90 5.00 12.91
C ASN A 297 -8.15 4.87 13.80
N GLY A 298 -9.19 5.63 13.48
CA GLY A 298 -10.43 5.75 14.24
C GLY A 298 -10.52 7.01 15.11
N ALA A 299 -9.39 7.70 15.35
CA ALA A 299 -9.33 8.94 16.14
C ALA A 299 -8.40 10.00 15.51
N ARG A 300 -7.44 9.60 14.71
CA ARG A 300 -6.42 10.47 14.12
C ARG A 300 -6.19 10.10 12.67
N ARG A 301 -5.89 11.10 11.86
CA ARG A 301 -5.43 10.92 10.49
C ARG A 301 -4.13 10.10 10.47
N ILE A 302 -4.06 9.07 9.65
CA ILE A 302 -2.89 8.17 9.54
C ILE A 302 -1.60 8.94 9.23
N MET A 303 -1.66 9.86 8.28
CA MET A 303 -0.49 10.63 7.80
C MET A 303 0.20 11.48 8.89
N ASP A 304 -0.48 11.77 10.00
CA ASP A 304 0.03 12.61 11.10
C ASP A 304 0.56 11.78 12.29
N ILE A 305 0.44 10.46 12.24
CA ILE A 305 0.98 9.57 13.26
C ILE A 305 2.51 9.54 13.14
N LYS A 306 3.18 9.88 14.22
CA LYS A 306 4.65 9.77 14.31
C LYS A 306 5.01 8.32 14.63
N PRO A 307 5.76 7.64 13.75
CA PRO A 307 6.20 6.28 14.04
C PRO A 307 7.24 6.26 15.16
N THR A 308 7.17 5.22 15.98
CA THR A 308 8.10 4.98 17.09
C THR A 308 8.97 3.75 16.87
N GLU A 309 8.52 2.85 16.02
CA GLU A 309 9.22 1.62 15.66
C GLU A 309 8.91 1.20 14.22
N LEU A 310 9.80 0.39 13.62
CA LEU A 310 9.73 0.03 12.21
C LEU A 310 8.46 -0.75 11.85
N HIS A 311 8.08 -1.69 12.72
CA HIS A 311 6.92 -2.57 12.51
C HIS A 311 5.70 -2.14 13.33
N GLN A 312 5.62 -0.82 13.67
CA GLN A 312 4.49 -0.26 14.42
C GLN A 312 3.16 -0.60 13.75
N ARG A 313 2.24 -1.15 14.53
CA ARG A 313 0.88 -1.49 14.07
C ARG A 313 -0.11 -0.42 14.46
N VAL A 314 -1.15 -0.25 13.62
CA VAL A 314 -2.25 0.69 13.89
C VAL A 314 -3.57 0.11 13.36
N PRO A 315 -4.72 0.45 13.97
CA PRO A 315 -6.02 0.26 13.35
C PRO A 315 -6.11 1.09 12.07
N PHE A 316 -6.87 0.62 11.07
CA PHE A 316 -6.91 1.28 9.77
C PHE A 316 -8.33 1.36 9.20
N PHE A 317 -8.79 2.57 8.93
CA PHE A 317 -10.06 2.88 8.30
C PHE A 317 -9.79 3.77 7.10
N VAL A 318 -10.03 3.29 5.87
CA VAL A 318 -9.61 3.99 4.65
C VAL A 318 -10.65 3.87 3.56
N GLY A 319 -10.93 4.98 2.86
CA GLY A 319 -11.88 4.98 1.75
C GLY A 319 -12.59 6.30 1.51
N SER A 320 -13.85 6.21 1.11
CA SER A 320 -14.74 7.35 0.88
C SER A 320 -14.84 8.23 2.12
N LYS A 321 -14.56 9.52 1.95
CA LYS A 321 -14.41 10.49 3.04
C LYS A 321 -15.56 10.46 4.05
N ASN A 322 -16.81 10.48 3.55
CA ASN A 322 -17.98 10.52 4.42
C ASN A 322 -18.20 9.20 5.19
N MET A 323 -17.75 8.06 4.62
CA MET A 323 -17.82 6.77 5.30
C MET A 323 -16.78 6.68 6.42
N VAL A 324 -15.57 7.22 6.22
CA VAL A 324 -14.53 7.27 7.26
C VAL A 324 -14.97 8.18 8.41
N HIS A 325 -15.45 9.39 8.14
CA HIS A 325 -16.00 10.26 9.19
C HIS A 325 -17.16 9.61 9.94
N LYS A 326 -17.99 8.83 9.23
CA LYS A 326 -19.11 8.14 9.87
C LYS A 326 -18.62 7.10 10.87
N VAL A 327 -17.63 6.26 10.51
CA VAL A 327 -17.09 5.28 11.46
C VAL A 327 -16.39 5.94 12.64
N GLU A 328 -15.66 7.05 12.43
CA GLU A 328 -15.08 7.85 13.53
C GLU A 328 -16.15 8.32 14.51
N THR A 329 -17.27 8.86 13.99
CA THR A 329 -18.42 9.27 14.83
C THR A 329 -18.98 8.10 15.65
N PHE A 330 -19.06 6.89 15.06
CA PHE A 330 -19.53 5.71 15.79
C PHE A 330 -18.55 5.28 16.89
N LEU A 331 -17.25 5.35 16.63
CA LEU A 331 -16.21 5.04 17.62
C LEU A 331 -16.22 6.03 18.79
N GLU A 332 -16.43 7.32 18.52
CA GLU A 332 -16.55 8.36 19.54
C GLU A 332 -17.83 8.22 20.35
N THR A 333 -18.97 7.91 19.70
CA THR A 333 -20.28 7.83 20.34
C THR A 333 -20.45 6.56 21.19
N TYR A 334 -19.82 5.47 20.77
CA TYR A 334 -19.93 4.15 21.41
C TYR A 334 -18.53 3.61 21.78
N PRO A 335 -17.88 4.24 22.77
CA PRO A 335 -16.60 3.72 23.28
C PRO A 335 -16.80 2.37 23.99
N ASP A 336 -15.72 1.57 24.13
CA ASP A 336 -15.71 0.30 24.86
C ASP A 336 -15.70 0.50 26.37
#